data_9a818b2df63b2f9b7025de78e4e90d31
#
_entry.id   9a818b2df63b2f9b7025de78e4e90d31
#
_cell.length_a   1.000
_cell.length_b   1.000
_cell.length_c   1.000
_cell.angle_alpha   90.00
_cell.angle_beta   90.00
_cell.angle_gamma   90.00
#
_symmetry.space_group_name_H-M   'P 1'
#
loop_
_entity.id
_entity.type
_entity.pdbx_description
1 polymer ?
#
loop_
_entity_poly.entity_id
_entity_poly.type
_entity_poly.pdbx_seq_one_letter_code
_entity_poly.pdbx_strand_id
1 'polypeptide(L)'
;VINIVTRKMQEDGMKTHFNLGYGSYNTLQTEVTNRLKTGRFTSVVSASYNRSDGHRPDMEFEQAGGYAKLGYEISQAWNVRADVNLTHFNASNPGKVTDPLIDNDQRITRGMTSFALENNYEKTSGALSFFYNWGKHWINDGYAVGGEPLDYRFNSRDDMLGLSWYQSVQLFKGNRLTAGVDFFHFGGESWNQPVNGGE
;
A
#
# COMPACT_ATOMS: atom_id res chain seq x y z
N VAL A 1 5.63 -7.98 16.39
CA VAL A 1 5.61 -8.25 14.94
C VAL A 1 4.18 -8.57 14.54
N ILE A 2 3.65 -7.87 13.53
CA ILE A 2 2.32 -8.14 12.95
C ILE A 2 2.57 -8.88 11.64
N ASN A 3 1.97 -10.07 11.49
CA ASN A 3 2.03 -10.84 10.26
C ASN A 3 0.63 -10.87 9.63
N ILE A 4 0.50 -10.34 8.40
CA ILE A 4 -0.76 -10.31 7.66
C ILE A 4 -0.71 -11.41 6.60
N VAL A 5 -1.60 -12.42 6.75
CA VAL A 5 -1.71 -13.53 5.80
C VAL A 5 -3.00 -13.37 5.01
N THR A 6 -2.90 -13.19 3.70
CA THR A 6 -4.06 -13.11 2.81
C THR A 6 -4.69 -14.49 2.60
N ARG A 7 -6.03 -14.54 2.60
CA ARG A 7 -6.75 -15.78 2.32
C ARG A 7 -6.52 -16.22 0.87
N LYS A 8 -6.11 -17.48 0.69
CA LYS A 8 -5.99 -18.11 -0.64
C LYS A 8 -7.28 -18.90 -0.95
N MET A 9 -7.66 -18.95 -2.22
CA MET A 9 -8.66 -19.93 -2.68
C MET A 9 -8.03 -21.33 -2.68
N GLN A 10 -8.74 -22.29 -2.10
CA GLN A 10 -8.29 -23.69 -2.01
C GLN A 10 -8.67 -24.46 -3.28
N GLU A 11 -9.84 -24.17 -3.85
CA GLU A 11 -10.43 -24.86 -4.98
C GLU A 11 -10.47 -23.94 -6.21
N ASP A 12 -10.46 -24.54 -7.39
CA ASP A 12 -10.63 -23.83 -8.65
C ASP A 12 -11.98 -23.11 -8.69
N GLY A 13 -11.99 -21.94 -9.23
CA GLY A 13 -13.18 -21.10 -9.34
C GLY A 13 -12.88 -19.61 -9.23
N MET A 14 -13.93 -18.82 -9.27
CA MET A 14 -13.88 -17.37 -9.17
C MET A 14 -14.89 -16.88 -8.13
N LYS A 15 -14.46 -15.95 -7.28
CA LYS A 15 -15.33 -15.27 -6.30
C LYS A 15 -15.13 -13.77 -6.41
N THR A 16 -16.24 -13.06 -6.62
CA THR A 16 -16.24 -11.59 -6.59
C THR A 16 -17.00 -11.13 -5.37
N HIS A 17 -16.41 -10.21 -4.63
CA HIS A 17 -17.01 -9.52 -3.52
C HIS A 17 -17.15 -8.05 -3.87
N PHE A 18 -18.31 -7.49 -3.61
CA PHE A 18 -18.60 -6.07 -3.77
C PHE A 18 -19.12 -5.52 -2.45
N ASN A 19 -18.56 -4.38 -2.03
CA ASN A 19 -19.01 -3.65 -0.87
C ASN A 19 -19.38 -2.22 -1.30
N LEU A 20 -20.55 -1.76 -0.85
CA LEU A 20 -21.04 -0.40 -1.08
C LEU A 20 -21.61 0.13 0.22
N GLY A 21 -21.07 1.24 0.70
CA GLY A 21 -21.59 1.97 1.86
C GLY A 21 -21.86 3.42 1.50
N TYR A 22 -22.96 3.96 2.01
CA TYR A 22 -23.26 5.38 1.93
C TYR A 22 -23.75 5.89 3.27
N GLY A 23 -23.30 7.05 3.70
CA GLY A 23 -23.59 7.59 5.02
C GLY A 23 -23.60 9.11 5.09
N SER A 24 -23.64 9.62 6.31
CA SER A 24 -23.64 11.06 6.60
C SER A 24 -22.44 11.76 5.95
N TYR A 25 -22.58 13.06 5.71
CA TYR A 25 -21.52 13.89 5.11
C TYR A 25 -21.09 13.41 3.72
N ASN A 26 -22.07 12.92 2.92
CA ASN A 26 -21.84 12.39 1.59
C ASN A 26 -20.75 11.30 1.55
N THR A 27 -20.63 10.55 2.66
CA THR A 27 -19.63 9.49 2.77
C THR A 27 -20.02 8.33 1.87
N LEU A 28 -19.16 8.01 0.92
CA LEU A 28 -19.26 6.88 0.01
C LEU A 28 -18.07 5.95 0.23
N GLN A 29 -18.33 4.67 0.37
CA GLN A 29 -17.30 3.63 0.45
C GLN A 29 -17.63 2.55 -0.57
N THR A 30 -16.70 2.28 -1.46
CA THR A 30 -16.87 1.24 -2.48
C THR A 30 -15.63 0.37 -2.55
N GLU A 31 -15.85 -0.92 -2.68
CA GLU A 31 -14.78 -1.89 -2.90
C GLU A 31 -15.29 -3.02 -3.79
N VAL A 32 -14.48 -3.42 -4.74
CA VAL A 32 -14.66 -4.67 -5.48
C VAL A 32 -13.40 -5.50 -5.35
N THR A 33 -13.57 -6.77 -5.00
CA THR A 33 -12.47 -7.74 -4.92
C THR A 33 -12.85 -9.00 -5.70
N ASN A 34 -12.03 -9.34 -6.67
CA ASN A 34 -12.12 -10.61 -7.41
C ASN A 34 -10.99 -11.55 -6.98
N ARG A 35 -11.33 -12.80 -6.73
CA ARG A 35 -10.38 -13.88 -6.45
C ARG A 35 -10.60 -15.00 -7.45
N LEU A 36 -9.53 -15.45 -8.06
CA LEU A 36 -9.53 -16.53 -9.04
C LEU A 36 -8.50 -17.59 -8.64
N LYS A 37 -8.86 -18.85 -8.80
CA LYS A 37 -7.92 -19.97 -8.87
C LYS A 37 -8.27 -20.82 -10.08
N THR A 38 -7.28 -21.17 -10.87
CA THR A 38 -7.40 -22.08 -11.98
C THR A 38 -6.12 -22.92 -12.12
N GLY A 39 -6.21 -24.20 -11.78
CA GLY A 39 -5.06 -25.10 -11.73
C GLY A 39 -3.96 -24.53 -10.81
N ARG A 40 -2.81 -24.23 -11.39
CA ARG A 40 -1.63 -23.70 -10.69
C ARG A 40 -1.61 -22.18 -10.51
N PHE A 41 -2.56 -21.47 -11.12
CA PHE A 41 -2.60 -20.01 -11.09
C PHE A 41 -3.62 -19.52 -10.07
N THR A 42 -3.24 -18.47 -9.33
CA THR A 42 -4.13 -17.73 -8.41
C THR A 42 -4.00 -16.25 -8.65
N SER A 43 -5.11 -15.52 -8.53
CA SER A 43 -5.09 -14.08 -8.52
C SER A 43 -6.06 -13.50 -7.50
N VAL A 44 -5.70 -12.33 -6.98
CA VAL A 44 -6.58 -11.43 -6.22
C VAL A 44 -6.42 -10.06 -6.82
N VAL A 45 -7.52 -9.46 -7.27
CA VAL A 45 -7.53 -8.09 -7.79
C VAL A 45 -8.61 -7.33 -7.04
N SER A 46 -8.29 -6.17 -6.50
CA SER A 46 -9.27 -5.30 -5.88
C SER A 46 -9.06 -3.84 -6.29
N ALA A 47 -10.17 -3.11 -6.29
CA ALA A 47 -10.22 -1.67 -6.45
C ALA A 47 -11.15 -1.08 -5.39
N SER A 48 -10.80 0.08 -4.87
CA SER A 48 -11.61 0.78 -3.88
C SER A 48 -11.65 2.27 -4.15
N TYR A 49 -12.77 2.88 -3.80
CA TYR A 49 -12.93 4.32 -3.81
C TYR A 49 -13.73 4.74 -2.58
N ASN A 50 -13.20 5.70 -1.85
CA ASN A 50 -13.82 6.24 -0.64
C ASN A 50 -13.81 7.76 -0.71
N ARG A 51 -14.89 8.40 -0.27
CA ARG A 51 -14.94 9.85 -0.11
C ARG A 51 -15.82 10.25 1.07
N SER A 52 -15.60 11.44 1.59
CA SER A 52 -16.46 12.10 2.57
C SER A 52 -16.27 13.60 2.50
N ASP A 53 -17.34 14.37 2.65
CA ASP A 53 -17.26 15.83 2.76
C ASP A 53 -16.82 16.28 4.16
N GLY A 54 -16.77 15.32 5.14
CA GLY A 54 -16.44 15.63 6.52
C GLY A 54 -17.58 16.25 7.31
N HIS A 55 -17.43 16.33 8.62
CA HIS A 55 -18.45 16.89 9.51
C HIS A 55 -18.29 18.42 9.76
N ARG A 56 -17.24 19.03 9.18
CA ARG A 56 -16.94 20.47 9.19
C ARG A 56 -16.51 20.89 7.77
N PRO A 57 -16.62 22.18 7.43
CA PRO A 57 -15.98 22.72 6.23
C PRO A 57 -14.48 22.41 6.21
N ASP A 58 -13.93 22.22 5.02
CA ASP A 58 -12.50 21.94 4.75
C ASP A 58 -12.01 20.64 5.43
N MET A 59 -12.89 19.62 5.50
CA MET A 59 -12.58 18.26 5.98
C MET A 59 -12.81 17.18 4.93
N GLU A 60 -12.75 17.55 3.69
CA GLU A 60 -12.96 16.61 2.59
C GLU A 60 -11.86 15.56 2.56
N PHE A 61 -12.29 14.35 2.24
CA PHE A 61 -11.40 13.22 2.03
C PHE A 61 -11.85 12.45 0.79
N GLU A 62 -10.89 12.12 -0.05
CA GLU A 62 -11.10 11.27 -1.23
C GLU A 62 -9.91 10.31 -1.37
N GLN A 63 -10.20 9.03 -1.62
CA GLN A 63 -9.18 8.00 -1.80
C GLN A 63 -9.57 7.03 -2.90
N ALA A 64 -8.65 6.75 -3.80
CA ALA A 64 -8.72 5.64 -4.73
C ALA A 64 -7.58 4.66 -4.47
N GLY A 65 -7.86 3.36 -4.54
CA GLY A 65 -6.87 2.32 -4.32
C GLY A 65 -7.05 1.14 -5.27
N GLY A 66 -5.93 0.52 -5.60
CA GLY A 66 -5.88 -0.70 -6.39
C GLY A 66 -4.87 -1.69 -5.83
N TYR A 67 -5.23 -2.97 -5.83
CA TYR A 67 -4.37 -4.06 -5.41
C TYR A 67 -4.47 -5.23 -6.37
N ALA A 68 -3.35 -5.78 -6.76
CA ALA A 68 -3.30 -7.03 -7.52
C ALA A 68 -2.23 -7.95 -6.92
N LYS A 69 -2.59 -9.23 -6.76
CA LYS A 69 -1.68 -10.30 -6.35
C LYS A 69 -1.85 -11.47 -7.28
N LEU A 70 -0.75 -11.95 -7.80
CA LEU A 70 -0.65 -13.10 -8.67
C LEU A 70 0.19 -14.16 -7.99
N GLY A 71 -0.19 -15.42 -8.13
CA GLY A 71 0.55 -16.56 -7.65
C GLY A 71 0.56 -17.68 -8.67
N TYR A 72 1.67 -18.39 -8.77
CA TYR A 72 1.80 -19.54 -9.64
C TYR A 72 2.61 -20.65 -8.99
N GLU A 73 2.03 -21.85 -8.97
CA GLU A 73 2.68 -23.08 -8.50
C GLU A 73 3.55 -23.65 -9.62
N ILE A 74 4.84 -23.32 -9.65
CA ILE A 74 5.80 -23.80 -10.66
C ILE A 74 5.89 -25.33 -10.58
N SER A 75 5.95 -25.88 -9.36
CA SER A 75 5.94 -27.29 -9.07
C SER A 75 5.31 -27.56 -7.69
N GLN A 76 5.26 -28.80 -7.23
CA GLN A 76 4.82 -29.13 -5.86
C GLN A 76 5.68 -28.50 -4.77
N ALA A 77 6.94 -28.20 -5.07
CA ALA A 77 7.88 -27.63 -4.13
C ALA A 77 8.18 -26.15 -4.35
N TRP A 78 7.80 -25.55 -5.49
CA TRP A 78 8.14 -24.19 -5.84
C TRP A 78 6.92 -23.34 -6.16
N ASN A 79 6.84 -22.19 -5.51
CA ASN A 79 5.81 -21.18 -5.73
C ASN A 79 6.45 -19.84 -6.05
N VAL A 80 5.84 -19.09 -6.93
CA VAL A 80 6.15 -17.69 -7.20
C VAL A 80 4.93 -16.84 -6.94
N ARG A 81 5.14 -15.66 -6.38
CA ARG A 81 4.09 -14.65 -6.22
C ARG A 81 4.63 -13.26 -6.49
N ALA A 82 3.76 -12.41 -7.00
CA ALA A 82 4.00 -11.00 -7.15
C ALA A 82 2.76 -10.24 -6.72
N ASP A 83 2.93 -9.06 -6.14
CA ASP A 83 1.84 -8.18 -5.83
C ASP A 83 2.21 -6.71 -6.03
N VAL A 84 1.18 -5.92 -6.30
CA VAL A 84 1.25 -4.48 -6.42
C VAL A 84 0.09 -3.85 -5.66
N ASN A 85 0.37 -2.80 -4.94
CA ASN A 85 -0.62 -1.94 -4.29
C ASN A 85 -0.34 -0.49 -4.69
N LEU A 86 -1.39 0.23 -5.05
CA LEU A 86 -1.34 1.65 -5.34
C LEU A 86 -2.50 2.35 -4.64
N THR A 87 -2.20 3.42 -3.92
CA THR A 87 -3.20 4.25 -3.24
C THR A 87 -2.90 5.72 -3.51
N HIS A 88 -3.93 6.45 -3.88
CA HIS A 88 -3.90 7.90 -3.97
C HIS A 88 -5.00 8.49 -3.11
N PHE A 89 -4.71 9.51 -2.32
CA PHE A 89 -5.72 10.23 -1.58
C PHE A 89 -5.47 11.74 -1.54
N ASN A 90 -6.57 12.48 -1.47
CA ASN A 90 -6.63 13.89 -1.19
C ASN A 90 -7.34 14.06 0.16
N ALA A 91 -6.83 14.93 1.00
CA ALA A 91 -7.42 15.21 2.30
C ALA A 91 -7.23 16.68 2.65
N SER A 92 -8.28 17.31 3.14
CA SER A 92 -8.24 18.66 3.71
C SER A 92 -8.27 18.57 5.25
N ASN A 93 -7.58 19.48 5.91
CA ASN A 93 -7.50 19.51 7.37
C ASN A 93 -7.76 20.93 7.91
N PRO A 94 -8.96 21.21 8.43
CA PRO A 94 -9.30 22.54 8.90
C PRO A 94 -8.65 22.90 10.25
N GLY A 95 -7.70 22.14 10.74
CA GLY A 95 -7.08 22.37 12.04
C GLY A 95 -8.02 22.20 13.24
N LYS A 96 -7.69 22.80 14.36
CA LYS A 96 -8.52 22.78 15.58
C LYS A 96 -9.72 23.72 15.45
N VAL A 97 -10.81 23.45 16.14
CA VAL A 97 -11.98 24.36 16.18
C VAL A 97 -11.61 25.74 16.74
N THR A 98 -10.71 25.78 17.70
CA THR A 98 -10.22 27.01 18.33
C THR A 98 -9.09 27.70 17.56
N ASP A 99 -8.52 27.03 16.58
CA ASP A 99 -7.38 27.51 15.78
C ASP A 99 -7.52 26.88 14.36
N PRO A 100 -8.51 27.34 13.57
CA PRO A 100 -8.77 26.74 12.27
C PRO A 100 -7.70 27.16 11.25
N LEU A 101 -7.44 26.23 10.34
CA LEU A 101 -6.58 26.43 9.18
C LEU A 101 -7.44 26.60 7.93
N ILE A 102 -7.00 27.47 7.05
CA ILE A 102 -7.55 27.72 5.73
C ILE A 102 -6.62 27.11 4.69
N ASP A 103 -7.17 26.45 3.68
CA ASP A 103 -6.44 25.93 2.51
C ASP A 103 -5.32 24.93 2.91
N ASN A 104 -5.59 24.08 3.92
CA ASN A 104 -4.66 23.04 4.34
C ASN A 104 -5.03 21.72 3.64
N ASP A 105 -4.29 21.38 2.60
CA ASP A 105 -4.54 20.23 1.72
C ASP A 105 -3.35 19.32 1.58
N GLN A 106 -3.63 18.03 1.46
CA GLN A 106 -2.63 17.00 1.22
C GLN A 106 -3.04 16.13 0.03
N ARG A 107 -2.11 15.85 -0.85
CA ARG A 107 -2.24 14.90 -1.96
C ARG A 107 -1.12 13.89 -1.85
N ILE A 108 -1.47 12.66 -1.57
CA ILE A 108 -0.48 11.62 -1.30
C ILE A 108 -0.74 10.42 -2.21
N THR A 109 0.33 9.95 -2.84
CA THR A 109 0.34 8.70 -3.60
C THR A 109 1.36 7.76 -3.00
N ARG A 110 0.92 6.53 -2.68
CA ARG A 110 1.79 5.47 -2.18
C ARG A 110 1.68 4.26 -3.08
N GLY A 111 2.82 3.70 -3.43
CA GLY A 111 2.91 2.46 -4.19
C GLY A 111 3.78 1.44 -3.48
N MET A 112 3.43 0.18 -3.66
CA MET A 112 4.21 -0.97 -3.21
C MET A 112 4.16 -2.04 -4.28
N THR A 113 5.29 -2.68 -4.53
CA THR A 113 5.35 -3.93 -5.30
C THR A 113 6.20 -4.93 -4.56
N SER A 114 5.83 -6.20 -4.63
CA SER A 114 6.66 -7.27 -4.10
C SER A 114 6.71 -8.47 -5.04
N PHE A 115 7.76 -9.24 -4.89
CA PHE A 115 7.99 -10.51 -5.57
C PHE A 115 8.55 -11.51 -4.56
N ALA A 116 8.09 -12.76 -4.60
CA ALA A 116 8.66 -13.80 -3.79
C ALA A 116 8.72 -15.13 -4.57
N LEU A 117 9.85 -15.81 -4.45
CA LEU A 117 10.06 -17.17 -4.90
C LEU A 117 10.27 -18.04 -3.66
N GLU A 118 9.41 -19.01 -3.46
CA GLU A 118 9.37 -19.85 -2.27
C GLU A 118 9.65 -21.31 -2.65
N ASN A 119 10.43 -22.01 -1.85
CA ASN A 119 10.58 -23.44 -1.95
C ASN A 119 10.12 -24.14 -0.66
N ASN A 120 9.54 -25.32 -0.81
CA ASN A 120 9.07 -26.15 0.31
C ASN A 120 9.21 -27.64 -0.03
N TYR A 121 10.31 -28.22 0.39
CA TYR A 121 10.59 -29.64 0.31
C TYR A 121 10.42 -30.28 1.70
N GLU A 122 10.44 -31.60 1.78
CA GLU A 122 10.27 -32.35 3.03
C GLU A 122 11.22 -31.89 4.15
N LYS A 123 12.50 -31.69 3.81
CA LYS A 123 13.54 -31.36 4.80
C LYS A 123 14.09 -29.95 4.66
N THR A 124 13.71 -29.20 3.65
CA THR A 124 14.22 -27.84 3.43
C THR A 124 13.14 -26.92 2.89
N SER A 125 13.11 -25.70 3.38
CA SER A 125 12.18 -24.66 2.91
C SER A 125 12.82 -23.29 3.01
N GLY A 126 12.48 -22.42 2.11
CA GLY A 126 13.01 -21.05 2.10
C GLY A 126 12.29 -20.12 1.16
N ALA A 127 12.69 -18.88 1.16
CA ALA A 127 12.18 -17.86 0.25
C ALA A 127 13.26 -16.85 -0.12
N LEU A 128 13.17 -16.37 -1.35
CA LEU A 128 13.78 -15.16 -1.82
C LEU A 128 12.66 -14.15 -2.06
N SER A 129 12.73 -13.01 -1.40
CA SER A 129 11.71 -11.96 -1.48
C SER A 129 12.36 -10.62 -1.84
N PHE A 130 11.69 -9.89 -2.69
CA PHE A 130 12.02 -8.53 -3.08
C PHE A 130 10.79 -7.66 -2.85
N PHE A 131 10.98 -6.42 -2.39
CA PHE A 131 9.92 -5.42 -2.39
C PHE A 131 10.48 -4.02 -2.68
N TYR A 132 9.59 -3.20 -3.22
CA TYR A 132 9.85 -1.78 -3.46
C TYR A 132 8.62 -0.98 -3.07
N ASN A 133 8.80 -0.07 -2.12
CA ASN A 133 7.80 0.89 -1.68
C ASN A 133 8.21 2.28 -2.13
N TRP A 134 7.25 3.10 -2.52
CA TRP A 134 7.51 4.49 -2.86
C TRP A 134 6.33 5.38 -2.47
N GLY A 135 6.64 6.65 -2.25
CA GLY A 135 5.66 7.68 -1.93
C GLY A 135 5.95 9.00 -2.60
N LYS A 136 4.88 9.73 -2.92
CA LYS A 136 4.92 11.13 -3.33
C LYS A 136 3.92 11.90 -2.49
N HIS A 137 4.36 13.00 -1.91
CA HIS A 137 3.56 13.87 -1.08
C HIS A 137 3.60 15.28 -1.67
N TRP A 138 2.44 15.89 -1.77
CA TRP A 138 2.25 17.29 -2.04
C TRP A 138 1.41 17.83 -0.89
N ILE A 139 1.89 18.87 -0.21
CA ILE A 139 1.27 19.41 1.00
C ILE A 139 1.19 20.92 0.89
N ASN A 140 0.00 21.45 1.10
CA ASN A 140 -0.26 22.82 1.41
C ASN A 140 -0.56 22.91 2.90
N ASP A 141 0.34 23.46 3.70
CA ASP A 141 0.18 23.54 5.15
C ASP A 141 -0.92 24.52 5.59
N GLY A 142 -1.50 25.27 4.61
CA GLY A 142 -2.53 26.24 4.89
C GLY A 142 -2.03 27.45 5.68
N TYR A 143 -2.97 28.22 6.20
CA TYR A 143 -2.66 29.41 7.02
C TYR A 143 -3.78 29.65 8.06
N ALA A 144 -3.44 30.35 9.13
CA ALA A 144 -4.40 30.72 10.18
C ALA A 144 -5.39 31.79 9.67
N VAL A 145 -6.58 31.85 10.26
CA VAL A 145 -7.57 32.91 9.95
C VAL A 145 -6.97 34.30 10.16
N GLY A 146 -7.01 35.14 9.12
CA GLY A 146 -6.38 36.48 9.12
C GLY A 146 -4.89 36.48 8.81
N GLY A 147 -4.30 35.32 8.55
CA GLY A 147 -2.93 35.20 8.04
C GLY A 147 -2.87 35.24 6.52
N GLU A 148 -1.68 35.11 5.98
CA GLU A 148 -1.41 35.09 4.53
C GLU A 148 -1.12 33.67 4.05
N PRO A 149 -1.56 33.30 2.82
CA PRO A 149 -1.20 32.03 2.21
C PRO A 149 0.31 31.87 2.07
N LEU A 150 0.81 30.65 2.26
CA LEU A 150 2.20 30.34 1.94
C LEU A 150 2.46 30.49 0.44
N ASP A 151 3.58 31.05 0.09
CA ASP A 151 4.02 31.26 -1.30
C ASP A 151 4.69 30.01 -1.91
N TYR A 152 4.69 28.90 -1.19
CA TYR A 152 5.21 27.61 -1.63
C TYR A 152 4.28 26.45 -1.27
N ARG A 153 4.55 25.30 -1.87
CA ARG A 153 3.97 24.00 -1.50
C ARG A 153 5.09 23.04 -1.18
N PHE A 154 4.95 22.32 -0.06
CA PHE A 154 5.90 21.29 0.31
C PHE A 154 5.68 20.05 -0.54
N ASN A 155 6.77 19.54 -1.09
CA ASN A 155 6.80 18.29 -1.83
C ASN A 155 7.81 17.35 -1.21
N SER A 156 7.51 16.06 -1.21
CA SER A 156 8.49 15.03 -0.88
C SER A 156 8.25 13.76 -1.69
N ARG A 157 9.31 13.02 -1.87
CA ARG A 157 9.27 11.64 -2.33
C ARG A 157 10.16 10.78 -1.46
N ASP A 158 9.72 9.56 -1.22
CA ASP A 158 10.47 8.55 -0.49
C ASP A 158 10.39 7.22 -1.21
N ASP A 159 11.41 6.41 -1.01
CA ASP A 159 11.42 5.02 -1.47
C ASP A 159 12.17 4.11 -0.51
N MET A 160 11.79 2.84 -0.57
CA MET A 160 12.44 1.77 0.16
C MET A 160 12.46 0.51 -0.68
N LEU A 161 13.64 -0.02 -0.90
CA LEU A 161 13.88 -1.30 -1.55
C LEU A 161 14.37 -2.30 -0.52
N GLY A 162 13.83 -3.52 -0.55
CA GLY A 162 14.28 -4.62 0.29
C GLY A 162 14.46 -5.90 -0.48
N LEU A 163 15.52 -6.62 -0.13
CA LEU A 163 15.80 -7.99 -0.57
C LEU A 163 15.99 -8.84 0.68
N SER A 164 15.29 -9.95 0.77
CA SER A 164 15.37 -10.89 1.88
C SER A 164 15.50 -12.31 1.34
N TRP A 165 16.45 -13.05 1.84
CA TRP A 165 16.61 -14.47 1.56
C TRP A 165 16.76 -15.25 2.85
N TYR A 166 16.05 -16.35 2.96
CA TYR A 166 16.31 -17.33 4.01
C TYR A 166 16.17 -18.74 3.50
N GLN A 167 16.87 -19.66 4.14
CA GLN A 167 16.74 -21.10 3.93
C GLN A 167 16.77 -21.83 5.26
N SER A 168 15.81 -22.72 5.45
CA SER A 168 15.71 -23.63 6.59
C SER A 168 16.04 -25.06 6.12
N VAL A 169 16.73 -25.83 6.94
CA VAL A 169 17.03 -27.24 6.70
C VAL A 169 16.85 -28.04 7.97
N GLN A 170 16.27 -29.22 7.83
CA GLN A 170 16.20 -30.21 8.91
C GLN A 170 17.34 -31.23 8.71
N LEU A 171 18.39 -31.11 9.54
CA LEU A 171 19.55 -31.97 9.47
C LEU A 171 19.27 -33.36 10.06
N PHE A 172 18.51 -33.41 11.15
CA PHE A 172 18.07 -34.66 11.81
C PHE A 172 16.70 -34.44 12.50
N LYS A 173 16.05 -35.50 12.96
CA LYS A 173 14.74 -35.44 13.59
C LYS A 173 14.77 -34.53 14.84
N GLY A 174 13.82 -33.57 14.92
CA GLY A 174 13.71 -32.62 16.02
C GLY A 174 14.61 -31.37 15.91
N ASN A 175 15.40 -31.26 14.84
CA ASN A 175 16.26 -30.10 14.58
C ASN A 175 15.80 -29.34 13.32
N ARG A 176 15.87 -28.01 13.37
CA ARG A 176 15.73 -27.14 12.21
C ARG A 176 16.70 -25.97 12.33
N LEU A 177 17.60 -25.87 11.36
CA LEU A 177 18.51 -24.75 11.22
C LEU A 177 17.96 -23.80 10.17
N THR A 178 17.95 -22.50 10.46
CA THR A 178 17.56 -21.45 9.51
C THR A 178 18.69 -20.42 9.44
N ALA A 179 19.08 -20.07 8.22
CA ALA A 179 20.00 -18.97 7.94
C ALA A 179 19.36 -18.04 6.90
N GLY A 180 19.69 -16.76 6.96
CA GLY A 180 19.16 -15.77 6.03
C GLY A 180 19.94 -14.48 6.07
N VAL A 181 19.66 -13.62 5.11
CA VAL A 181 20.21 -12.28 4.99
C VAL A 181 19.13 -11.32 4.48
N ASP A 182 19.13 -10.12 5.01
CA ASP A 182 18.29 -9.03 4.59
C ASP A 182 19.14 -7.84 4.15
N PHE A 183 18.70 -7.20 3.06
CA PHE A 183 19.28 -5.96 2.57
C PHE A 183 18.17 -4.94 2.38
N PHE A 184 18.40 -3.71 2.88
CA PHE A 184 17.47 -2.60 2.73
C PHE A 184 18.20 -1.37 2.23
N HIS A 185 17.56 -0.66 1.30
CA HIS A 185 17.97 0.66 0.85
C HIS A 185 16.81 1.63 1.04
N PHE A 186 17.11 2.80 1.55
CA PHE A 186 16.15 3.88 1.80
C PHE A 186 16.60 5.12 1.04
N GLY A 187 15.67 5.75 0.36
CA GLY A 187 15.87 7.02 -0.32
C GLY A 187 14.75 8.00 0.02
N GLY A 188 15.06 9.28 -0.11
CA GLY A 188 14.05 10.31 0.06
C GLY A 188 14.61 11.70 -0.18
N GLU A 189 13.76 12.58 -0.66
CA GLU A 189 14.04 14.00 -0.80
C GLU A 189 12.80 14.83 -0.55
N SER A 190 12.99 16.09 -0.19
CA SER A 190 11.91 17.06 -0.05
C SER A 190 12.34 18.43 -0.56
N TRP A 191 11.37 19.19 -1.04
CA TRP A 191 11.60 20.54 -1.56
C TRP A 191 10.35 21.40 -1.42
N ASN A 192 10.54 22.71 -1.39
CA ASN A 192 9.46 23.68 -1.50
C ASN A 192 9.34 24.13 -2.96
N GLN A 193 8.14 24.03 -3.51
CA GLN A 193 7.81 24.52 -4.85
C GLN A 193 7.10 25.86 -4.73
N PRO A 194 7.64 26.96 -5.29
CA PRO A 194 6.96 28.25 -5.31
C PRO A 194 5.61 28.17 -6.01
N VAL A 195 4.60 28.87 -5.48
CA VAL A 195 3.25 28.92 -6.06
C VAL A 195 3.18 29.91 -7.23
N ASN A 196 3.96 31.00 -7.17
CA ASN A 196 4.06 31.99 -8.23
C ASN A 196 5.26 31.66 -9.10
N GLY A 197 4.99 30.96 -10.20
CA GLY A 197 5.78 30.71 -11.37
C GLY A 197 7.24 31.14 -11.39
N GLY A 198 8.10 30.41 -10.71
CA GLY A 198 9.49 30.36 -11.07
C GLY A 198 9.73 29.04 -11.81
N GLU A 199 10.04 29.09 -13.10
CA GLU A 199 10.63 27.99 -13.85
C GLU A 199 11.92 27.52 -13.21
#